data_1241b8e76756e889df8cb5a8fee9c831
#
_entry.id   1241b8e76756e889df8cb5a8fee9c831
#
_cell.length_a   1.000
_cell.length_b   1.000
_cell.length_c   1.000
_cell.angle_alpha   90.00
_cell.angle_beta   90.00
_cell.angle_gamma   90.00
#
_symmetry.space_group_name_H-M   'P 1'
#
loop_
_entity.id
_entity.type
_entity.pdbx_description
1 polymer ?
#
loop_
_entity_poly.entity_id
_entity_poly.type
_entity_poly.pdbx_seq_one_letter_code
_entity_poly.pdbx_strand_id
1 'polypeptide(L)'
;YEEPKGLANFQKVIAVPQKKAPNPAVPHLTPEMMQILLAQPDRNTVKGRRDMTLMCTLYDSGCRVQELADLKVRDVITGSTAVLVLTGKGGKTRRVPLMKNALSLLQHYVQEQSLDKPWKSDYPLFVNKQHNQLTKEGISYIISCYISPARKVLPAVPEKVTPHMFRHSKAMHLLQAGVSLIYIRDFLGHEDIKTTEIYAKCDTELKRVAIENAYPDLIDSTLPDWSRDASLLEWLSSLK
;
A
#
# COMPACT_ATOMS: atom_id res chain seq x y z
N TYR A 1 50.86 -9.87 28.01
CA TYR A 1 49.71 -9.85 27.10
C TYR A 1 49.45 -8.39 26.73
N GLU A 2 49.96 -7.97 25.58
CA GLU A 2 49.71 -6.62 25.04
C GLU A 2 48.26 -6.62 24.48
N GLU A 3 47.41 -5.73 24.99
CA GLU A 3 46.12 -5.48 24.39
C GLU A 3 46.32 -4.97 22.94
N PRO A 4 45.63 -5.56 21.96
CA PRO A 4 45.82 -5.10 20.59
C PRO A 4 45.23 -3.68 20.47
N LYS A 5 46.11 -2.71 20.13
CA LYS A 5 45.76 -1.29 19.91
C LYS A 5 44.58 -1.06 18.93
N GLY A 6 44.08 -2.13 18.29
CA GLY A 6 42.90 -2.13 17.44
C GLY A 6 41.55 -2.16 18.17
N LEU A 7 41.46 -2.76 19.38
CA LEU A 7 40.17 -2.97 20.04
C LEU A 7 39.50 -1.66 20.43
N ALA A 8 40.27 -0.67 20.92
CA ALA A 8 39.72 0.63 21.30
C ALA A 8 39.19 1.44 20.09
N ASN A 9 39.78 1.24 18.92
CA ASN A 9 39.31 1.87 17.68
C ASN A 9 38.04 1.18 17.16
N PHE A 10 37.91 -0.14 17.26
CA PHE A 10 36.68 -0.86 16.92
C PHE A 10 35.52 -0.47 17.83
N GLN A 11 35.74 -0.33 19.14
CA GLN A 11 34.72 0.15 20.07
C GLN A 11 34.23 1.57 19.75
N LYS A 12 35.14 2.48 19.33
CA LYS A 12 34.78 3.82 18.90
C LYS A 12 33.96 3.83 17.61
N VAL A 13 34.24 2.92 16.66
CA VAL A 13 33.45 2.79 15.42
C VAL A 13 32.07 2.23 15.68
N ILE A 14 31.94 1.26 16.60
CA ILE A 14 30.64 0.69 17.01
C ILE A 14 29.82 1.70 17.82
N ALA A 15 30.46 2.58 18.57
CA ALA A 15 29.81 3.62 19.38
C ALA A 15 29.30 4.81 18.55
N VAL A 16 29.67 4.92 17.27
CA VAL A 16 29.14 5.98 16.40
C VAL A 16 27.64 5.71 16.17
N PRO A 17 26.72 6.55 16.69
CA PRO A 17 25.30 6.35 16.47
C PRO A 17 25.03 6.40 14.98
N GLN A 18 24.37 5.36 14.46
CA GLN A 18 23.96 5.34 13.06
C GLN A 18 23.14 6.61 12.76
N LYS A 19 23.64 7.43 11.84
CA LYS A 19 22.96 8.64 11.38
C LYS A 19 21.62 8.19 10.81
N LYS A 20 20.52 8.50 11.52
CA LYS A 20 19.16 8.26 11.01
C LYS A 20 19.01 9.13 9.77
N ALA A 21 19.11 8.52 8.60
CA ALA A 21 18.73 9.19 7.37
C ALA A 21 17.25 9.61 7.49
N PRO A 22 16.86 10.80 7.01
CA PRO A 22 15.46 11.15 6.94
C PRO A 22 14.73 10.03 6.18
N ASN A 23 13.61 9.52 6.73
CA ASN A 23 12.85 8.48 6.07
C ASN A 23 12.44 8.99 4.69
N PRO A 24 12.93 8.41 3.59
CA PRO A 24 12.50 8.80 2.27
C PRO A 24 10.99 8.58 2.17
N ALA A 25 10.30 9.49 1.49
CA ALA A 25 8.88 9.31 1.19
C ALA A 25 8.69 7.92 0.57
N VAL A 26 7.73 7.15 1.11
CA VAL A 26 7.45 5.80 0.60
C VAL A 26 6.85 5.94 -0.80
N PRO A 27 7.52 5.44 -1.86
CA PRO A 27 7.03 5.57 -3.21
C PRO A 27 5.72 4.81 -3.35
N HIS A 28 4.67 5.52 -3.75
CA HIS A 28 3.34 4.98 -3.99
C HIS A 28 2.70 5.62 -5.23
N LEU A 29 1.73 4.96 -5.80
CA LEU A 29 0.92 5.46 -6.90
C LEU A 29 -0.29 6.20 -6.34
N THR A 30 -0.68 7.31 -6.96
CA THR A 30 -1.96 7.95 -6.64
C THR A 30 -3.13 7.06 -7.10
N PRO A 31 -4.36 7.28 -6.60
CA PRO A 31 -5.55 6.56 -7.07
C PRO A 31 -5.70 6.62 -8.59
N GLU A 32 -5.46 7.78 -9.20
CA GLU A 32 -5.53 7.98 -10.64
C GLU A 32 -4.47 7.15 -11.40
N MET A 33 -3.20 7.20 -10.95
CA MET A 33 -2.13 6.39 -11.54
C MET A 33 -2.45 4.89 -11.46
N MET A 34 -2.97 4.44 -10.31
CA MET A 34 -3.36 3.06 -10.10
C MET A 34 -4.50 2.66 -11.04
N GLN A 35 -5.53 3.50 -11.18
CA GLN A 35 -6.65 3.27 -12.08
C GLN A 35 -6.20 3.13 -13.53
N ILE A 36 -5.35 4.05 -13.99
CA ILE A 36 -4.79 4.02 -15.34
C ILE A 36 -3.98 2.74 -15.56
N LEU A 37 -3.12 2.36 -14.62
CA LEU A 37 -2.30 1.16 -14.73
C LEU A 37 -3.16 -0.11 -14.79
N LEU A 38 -4.19 -0.23 -13.95
CA LEU A 38 -5.11 -1.36 -13.92
C LEU A 38 -6.00 -1.44 -15.18
N ALA A 39 -6.16 -0.35 -15.90
CA ALA A 39 -6.95 -0.29 -17.14
C ALA A 39 -6.15 -0.72 -18.39
N GLN A 40 -4.82 -0.90 -18.29
CA GLN A 40 -4.00 -1.22 -19.49
C GLN A 40 -4.17 -2.63 -20.04
N PRO A 41 -4.41 -3.70 -19.23
CA PRO A 41 -4.57 -5.02 -19.78
C PRO A 41 -5.78 -5.12 -20.72
N ASP A 42 -5.56 -5.67 -21.92
CA ASP A 42 -6.63 -5.86 -22.91
C ASP A 42 -7.62 -6.95 -22.46
N ARG A 43 -8.80 -6.51 -22.08
CA ARG A 43 -9.88 -7.39 -21.56
C ARG A 43 -10.44 -8.36 -22.60
N ASN A 44 -10.20 -8.15 -23.89
CA ASN A 44 -10.63 -9.04 -24.96
C ASN A 44 -9.76 -10.29 -25.05
N THR A 45 -8.58 -10.30 -24.42
CA THR A 45 -7.67 -11.44 -24.42
C THR A 45 -7.68 -12.18 -23.10
N VAL A 46 -7.56 -13.52 -23.14
CA VAL A 46 -7.44 -14.36 -21.93
C VAL A 46 -6.26 -13.91 -21.05
N LYS A 47 -5.12 -13.60 -21.70
CA LYS A 47 -3.95 -13.07 -21.01
C LYS A 47 -4.25 -11.75 -20.29
N GLY A 48 -4.89 -10.81 -20.97
CA GLY A 48 -5.17 -9.49 -20.39
C GLY A 48 -6.18 -9.58 -19.24
N ARG A 49 -7.21 -10.43 -19.33
CA ARG A 49 -8.15 -10.68 -18.22
C ARG A 49 -7.45 -11.29 -17.00
N ARG A 50 -6.55 -12.27 -17.22
CA ARG A 50 -5.71 -12.83 -16.15
C ARG A 50 -4.84 -11.74 -15.50
N ASP A 51 -4.12 -10.96 -16.31
CA ASP A 51 -3.18 -9.94 -15.83
C ASP A 51 -3.92 -8.83 -15.07
N MET A 52 -5.08 -8.41 -15.56
CA MET A 52 -5.95 -7.46 -14.85
C MET A 52 -6.40 -8.02 -13.50
N THR A 53 -6.92 -9.25 -13.48
CA THR A 53 -7.39 -9.90 -12.24
C THR A 53 -6.26 -10.03 -11.23
N LEU A 54 -5.07 -10.42 -11.68
CA LEU A 54 -3.87 -10.53 -10.86
C LEU A 54 -3.48 -9.18 -10.23
N MET A 55 -3.40 -8.11 -11.04
CA MET A 55 -3.03 -6.79 -10.58
C MET A 55 -4.10 -6.19 -9.66
N CYS A 56 -5.38 -6.38 -9.96
CA CYS A 56 -6.47 -5.97 -9.09
C CYS A 56 -6.43 -6.71 -7.74
N THR A 57 -6.17 -8.02 -7.74
CA THR A 57 -6.03 -8.82 -6.52
C THR A 57 -4.85 -8.34 -5.68
N LEU A 58 -3.70 -8.08 -6.31
CA LEU A 58 -2.50 -7.56 -5.64
C LEU A 58 -2.79 -6.22 -4.95
N TYR A 59 -3.46 -5.30 -5.63
CA TYR A 59 -3.81 -3.99 -5.10
C TYR A 59 -4.88 -4.09 -4.02
N ASP A 60 -5.99 -4.78 -4.31
CA ASP A 60 -7.15 -4.80 -3.40
C ASP A 60 -6.84 -5.49 -2.08
N SER A 61 -6.10 -6.60 -2.11
CA SER A 61 -5.69 -7.33 -0.92
C SER A 61 -4.47 -6.74 -0.21
N GLY A 62 -3.69 -5.88 -0.85
CA GLY A 62 -2.42 -5.38 -0.32
C GLY A 62 -1.43 -6.49 0.04
N CYS A 63 -1.55 -7.67 -0.56
CA CYS A 63 -0.71 -8.82 -0.26
C CYS A 63 0.75 -8.61 -0.71
N ARG A 64 1.66 -9.42 -0.14
CA ARG A 64 3.04 -9.49 -0.66
C ARG A 64 3.04 -10.27 -1.96
N VAL A 65 4.01 -9.97 -2.85
CA VAL A 65 4.12 -10.65 -4.15
C VAL A 65 4.24 -12.17 -4.00
N GLN A 66 4.94 -12.65 -2.98
CA GLN A 66 5.05 -14.08 -2.71
C GLN A 66 3.72 -14.67 -2.24
N GLU A 67 2.99 -13.96 -1.38
CA GLU A 67 1.65 -14.38 -0.94
C GLU A 67 0.69 -14.50 -2.13
N LEU A 68 0.78 -13.58 -3.11
CA LEU A 68 0.00 -13.66 -4.36
C LEU A 68 0.41 -14.85 -5.23
N ALA A 69 1.72 -15.10 -5.35
CA ALA A 69 2.24 -16.23 -6.13
C ALA A 69 1.81 -17.58 -5.54
N ASP A 70 1.75 -17.67 -4.21
CA ASP A 70 1.43 -18.91 -3.50
C ASP A 70 -0.08 -19.16 -3.31
N LEU A 71 -0.94 -18.20 -3.75
CA LEU A 71 -2.38 -18.37 -3.66
C LEU A 71 -2.88 -19.59 -4.41
N LYS A 72 -3.76 -20.33 -3.75
CA LYS A 72 -4.50 -21.46 -4.30
C LYS A 72 -5.97 -21.10 -4.49
N VAL A 73 -6.66 -21.86 -5.30
CA VAL A 73 -8.09 -21.66 -5.57
C VAL A 73 -8.90 -21.67 -4.26
N ARG A 74 -8.58 -22.58 -3.34
CA ARG A 74 -9.26 -22.69 -2.02
C ARG A 74 -9.07 -21.48 -1.11
N ASP A 75 -8.09 -20.63 -1.38
CA ASP A 75 -7.83 -19.43 -0.56
C ASP A 75 -8.80 -18.29 -0.90
N VAL A 76 -9.56 -18.42 -1.97
CA VAL A 76 -10.67 -17.52 -2.34
C VAL A 76 -11.95 -18.06 -1.74
N ILE A 77 -12.34 -17.56 -0.58
CA ILE A 77 -13.58 -17.96 0.08
C ILE A 77 -14.69 -17.03 -0.37
N THR A 78 -15.70 -17.59 -1.03
CA THR A 78 -16.91 -16.88 -1.47
C THR A 78 -18.06 -17.16 -0.50
N GLY A 79 -18.92 -16.18 -0.25
CA GLY A 79 -20.04 -16.31 0.68
C GLY A 79 -20.62 -14.94 1.02
N SER A 80 -21.35 -14.84 2.12
CA SER A 80 -21.91 -13.56 2.62
C SER A 80 -20.85 -12.49 2.83
N THR A 81 -19.65 -12.89 3.28
CA THR A 81 -18.46 -12.06 3.34
C THR A 81 -17.34 -12.78 2.60
N ALA A 82 -17.07 -12.33 1.37
CA ALA A 82 -15.98 -12.90 0.57
C ALA A 82 -14.62 -12.46 1.15
N VAL A 83 -13.71 -13.42 1.30
CA VAL A 83 -12.37 -13.16 1.85
C VAL A 83 -11.30 -13.89 1.07
N LEU A 84 -10.11 -13.31 1.02
CA LEU A 84 -8.89 -13.94 0.55
C LEU A 84 -8.04 -14.37 1.76
N VAL A 85 -7.67 -15.64 1.81
CA VAL A 85 -6.80 -16.18 2.86
C VAL A 85 -5.36 -16.05 2.39
N LEU A 86 -4.58 -15.24 3.08
CA LEU A 86 -3.17 -14.99 2.75
C LEU A 86 -2.28 -15.66 3.78
N THR A 87 -1.32 -16.49 3.31
CA THR A 87 -0.33 -17.15 4.15
C THR A 87 1.01 -16.44 4.02
N GLY A 88 1.48 -15.84 5.11
CA GLY A 88 2.73 -15.12 5.18
C GLY A 88 3.90 -15.96 5.71
N LYS A 89 5.02 -15.27 5.99
CA LYS A 89 6.22 -15.90 6.56
C LYS A 89 5.89 -16.65 7.86
N GLY A 90 6.42 -17.85 8.01
CA GLY A 90 6.20 -18.69 9.19
C GLY A 90 4.80 -19.33 9.25
N GLY A 91 4.08 -19.43 8.13
CA GLY A 91 2.76 -20.06 8.07
C GLY A 91 1.64 -19.24 8.71
N LYS A 92 1.89 -17.99 9.10
CA LYS A 92 0.87 -17.10 9.66
C LYS A 92 -0.15 -16.75 8.59
N THR A 93 -1.42 -17.00 8.87
CA THR A 93 -2.52 -16.69 7.96
C THR A 93 -3.27 -15.45 8.40
N ARG A 94 -3.78 -14.68 7.43
CA ARG A 94 -4.74 -13.61 7.65
C ARG A 94 -5.85 -13.65 6.61
N ARG A 95 -7.01 -13.15 6.98
CA ARG A 95 -8.17 -13.04 6.11
C ARG A 95 -8.35 -11.60 5.70
N VAL A 96 -8.37 -11.34 4.40
CA VAL A 96 -8.55 -10.02 3.82
C VAL A 96 -9.90 -9.97 3.11
N PRO A 97 -10.80 -9.05 3.44
CA PRO A 97 -12.09 -8.93 2.76
C PRO A 97 -11.87 -8.55 1.29
N LEU A 98 -12.59 -9.21 0.40
CA LEU A 98 -12.62 -8.89 -1.02
C LEU A 98 -13.76 -7.92 -1.33
N MET A 99 -13.44 -6.82 -1.99
CA MET A 99 -14.45 -5.89 -2.48
C MET A 99 -15.22 -6.49 -3.66
N LYS A 100 -16.46 -6.07 -3.87
CA LYS A 100 -17.37 -6.62 -4.89
C LYS A 100 -16.73 -6.73 -6.28
N ASN A 101 -16.03 -5.68 -6.72
CA ASN A 101 -15.40 -5.65 -8.04
C ASN A 101 -14.24 -6.65 -8.14
N ALA A 102 -13.39 -6.75 -7.14
CA ALA A 102 -12.28 -7.72 -7.11
C ALA A 102 -12.81 -9.15 -7.05
N LEU A 103 -13.85 -9.40 -6.27
CA LEU A 103 -14.51 -10.70 -6.20
C LEU A 103 -15.09 -11.10 -7.56
N SER A 104 -15.83 -10.20 -8.22
CA SER A 104 -16.38 -10.47 -9.55
C SER A 104 -15.30 -10.83 -10.57
N LEU A 105 -14.20 -10.08 -10.60
CA LEU A 105 -13.07 -10.39 -11.48
C LEU A 105 -12.45 -11.75 -11.18
N LEU A 106 -12.28 -12.09 -9.90
CA LEU A 106 -11.75 -13.40 -9.50
C LEU A 106 -12.69 -14.53 -9.87
N GLN A 107 -14.01 -14.38 -9.66
CA GLN A 107 -15.00 -15.38 -10.02
C GLN A 107 -15.02 -15.64 -11.53
N HIS A 108 -15.03 -14.58 -12.35
CA HIS A 108 -14.94 -14.72 -13.80
C HIS A 108 -13.65 -15.43 -14.24
N TYR A 109 -12.53 -15.03 -13.65
CA TYR A 109 -11.23 -15.66 -13.94
C TYR A 109 -11.23 -17.15 -13.58
N VAL A 110 -11.70 -17.51 -12.38
CA VAL A 110 -11.79 -18.91 -11.91
C VAL A 110 -12.67 -19.74 -12.85
N GLN A 111 -13.82 -19.22 -13.29
CA GLN A 111 -14.71 -19.89 -14.25
C GLN A 111 -14.05 -20.03 -15.62
N GLU A 112 -13.46 -18.95 -16.16
CA GLU A 112 -12.78 -18.96 -17.45
C GLU A 112 -11.63 -19.97 -17.52
N GLN A 113 -10.88 -20.09 -16.42
CA GLN A 113 -9.78 -21.05 -16.33
C GLN A 113 -10.24 -22.47 -15.89
N SER A 114 -11.56 -22.68 -15.75
CA SER A 114 -12.17 -23.93 -15.26
C SER A 114 -11.53 -24.38 -13.94
N LEU A 115 -11.24 -23.43 -13.03
CA LEU A 115 -10.66 -23.68 -11.71
C LEU A 115 -11.73 -23.96 -10.64
N ASP A 116 -13.01 -23.82 -10.98
CA ASP A 116 -14.17 -24.00 -10.12
C ASP A 116 -14.46 -25.48 -9.76
N LYS A 117 -13.66 -26.41 -10.30
CA LYS A 117 -13.82 -27.84 -10.05
C LYS A 117 -13.31 -28.25 -8.67
N PRO A 118 -14.02 -29.09 -7.89
CA PRO A 118 -13.64 -29.48 -6.53
C PRO A 118 -12.20 -30.02 -6.40
N TRP A 119 -11.75 -30.80 -7.39
CA TRP A 119 -10.37 -31.37 -7.38
C TRP A 119 -9.28 -30.35 -7.70
N LYS A 120 -9.64 -29.12 -8.10
CA LYS A 120 -8.69 -28.04 -8.36
C LYS A 120 -8.53 -27.09 -7.18
N SER A 121 -9.10 -27.39 -6.02
CA SER A 121 -9.01 -26.53 -4.83
C SER A 121 -7.56 -26.20 -4.43
N ASP A 122 -6.63 -27.14 -4.61
CA ASP A 122 -5.20 -27.01 -4.31
C ASP A 122 -4.35 -26.46 -5.48
N TYR A 123 -4.96 -26.22 -6.64
CA TYR A 123 -4.26 -25.66 -7.78
C TYR A 123 -3.85 -24.21 -7.51
N PRO A 124 -2.71 -23.75 -8.09
CA PRO A 124 -2.34 -22.34 -8.04
C PRO A 124 -3.45 -21.50 -8.66
N LEU A 125 -3.78 -20.38 -7.99
CA LEU A 125 -4.81 -19.48 -8.49
C LEU A 125 -4.36 -18.80 -9.78
N PHE A 126 -3.11 -18.31 -9.84
CA PHE A 126 -2.55 -17.67 -11.03
C PHE A 126 -1.45 -18.54 -11.66
N VAL A 127 -1.62 -18.80 -12.95
CA VAL A 127 -0.71 -19.66 -13.72
C VAL A 127 -0.14 -18.94 -14.94
N ASN A 128 1.01 -19.40 -15.40
CA ASN A 128 1.61 -18.98 -16.67
C ASN A 128 0.97 -19.70 -17.88
N LYS A 129 1.47 -19.45 -19.08
CA LYS A 129 0.98 -20.08 -20.31
C LYS A 129 1.16 -21.60 -20.33
N GLN A 130 2.10 -22.14 -19.56
CA GLN A 130 2.38 -23.57 -19.41
C GLN A 130 1.60 -24.19 -18.25
N HIS A 131 0.62 -23.49 -17.68
CA HIS A 131 -0.17 -23.88 -16.51
C HIS A 131 0.64 -24.13 -15.23
N ASN A 132 1.88 -23.61 -15.17
CA ASN A 132 2.69 -23.63 -13.96
C ASN A 132 2.40 -22.38 -13.10
N GLN A 133 2.58 -22.53 -11.79
CA GLN A 133 2.46 -21.44 -10.82
C GLN A 133 3.32 -20.23 -11.24
N LEU A 134 2.78 -19.04 -11.11
CA LEU A 134 3.54 -17.79 -11.33
C LEU A 134 4.57 -17.59 -10.22
N THR A 135 5.77 -17.16 -10.60
CA THR A 135 6.80 -16.72 -9.65
C THR A 135 6.67 -15.22 -9.36
N LYS A 136 7.32 -14.76 -8.29
CA LYS A 136 7.39 -13.31 -7.98
C LYS A 136 8.03 -12.49 -9.10
N GLU A 137 9.01 -13.07 -9.80
CA GLU A 137 9.66 -12.45 -10.96
C GLU A 137 8.67 -12.37 -12.14
N GLY A 138 7.89 -13.44 -12.37
CA GLY A 138 6.85 -13.46 -13.39
C GLY A 138 5.76 -12.42 -13.13
N ILE A 139 5.34 -12.25 -11.88
CA ILE A 139 4.37 -11.21 -11.49
C ILE A 139 4.96 -9.81 -11.72
N SER A 140 6.21 -9.59 -11.31
CA SER A 140 6.91 -8.31 -11.52
C SER A 140 7.05 -7.99 -13.00
N TYR A 141 7.34 -8.98 -13.83
CA TYR A 141 7.40 -8.85 -15.29
C TYR A 141 6.02 -8.48 -15.88
N ILE A 142 4.95 -9.14 -15.44
CA ILE A 142 3.59 -8.81 -15.89
C ILE A 142 3.28 -7.33 -15.62
N ILE A 143 3.56 -6.84 -14.42
CA ILE A 143 3.35 -5.42 -14.08
C ILE A 143 4.18 -4.51 -15.00
N SER A 144 5.45 -4.85 -15.24
CA SER A 144 6.35 -4.03 -16.06
C SER A 144 5.86 -3.86 -17.50
N CYS A 145 5.16 -4.86 -18.07
CA CYS A 145 4.58 -4.78 -19.41
C CYS A 145 3.56 -3.66 -19.57
N TYR A 146 2.91 -3.23 -18.49
CA TYR A 146 1.84 -2.25 -18.51
C TYR A 146 2.28 -0.83 -18.12
N ILE A 147 3.55 -0.64 -17.69
CA ILE A 147 4.07 0.67 -17.29
C ILE A 147 4.17 1.61 -18.50
N SER A 148 4.80 1.17 -19.57
CA SER A 148 4.99 2.00 -20.77
C SER A 148 3.66 2.46 -21.39
N PRO A 149 2.65 1.58 -21.60
CA PRO A 149 1.32 2.01 -22.02
C PRO A 149 0.67 3.01 -21.05
N ALA A 150 0.74 2.75 -19.73
CA ALA A 150 0.17 3.65 -18.71
C ALA A 150 0.82 5.04 -18.77
N ARG A 151 2.14 5.12 -18.94
CA ARG A 151 2.87 6.39 -19.06
C ARG A 151 2.53 7.19 -20.32
N LYS A 152 2.09 6.52 -21.38
CA LYS A 152 1.56 7.23 -22.57
C LYS A 152 0.27 7.96 -22.27
N VAL A 153 -0.54 7.44 -21.34
CA VAL A 153 -1.80 8.05 -20.89
C VAL A 153 -1.52 9.12 -19.82
N LEU A 154 -0.67 8.80 -18.84
CA LEU A 154 -0.30 9.69 -17.74
C LEU A 154 1.22 9.64 -17.52
N PRO A 155 1.99 10.61 -18.03
CA PRO A 155 3.46 10.65 -17.90
C PRO A 155 3.96 10.66 -16.46
N ALA A 156 3.12 11.07 -15.49
CA ALA A 156 3.42 11.06 -14.07
C ALA A 156 3.55 9.65 -13.46
N VAL A 157 3.08 8.60 -14.15
CA VAL A 157 3.31 7.21 -13.71
C VAL A 157 4.82 6.93 -13.68
N PRO A 158 5.36 6.41 -12.55
CA PRO A 158 6.79 6.14 -12.42
C PRO A 158 7.32 5.19 -13.50
N GLU A 159 8.59 5.34 -13.89
CA GLU A 159 9.26 4.44 -14.84
C GLU A 159 9.40 3.01 -14.33
N LYS A 160 9.45 2.86 -13.02
CA LYS A 160 9.52 1.56 -12.36
C LYS A 160 8.41 1.44 -11.35
N VAL A 161 7.50 0.50 -11.59
CA VAL A 161 6.44 0.12 -10.65
C VAL A 161 6.69 -1.31 -10.17
N THR A 162 6.69 -1.50 -8.87
CA THR A 162 6.95 -2.81 -8.25
C THR A 162 5.72 -3.33 -7.51
N PRO A 163 5.62 -4.64 -7.26
CA PRO A 163 4.55 -5.20 -6.42
C PRO A 163 4.46 -4.54 -5.02
N HIS A 164 5.60 -4.12 -4.45
CA HIS A 164 5.63 -3.40 -3.17
C HIS A 164 4.95 -2.03 -3.27
N MET A 165 5.08 -1.35 -4.41
CA MET A 165 4.38 -0.07 -4.62
C MET A 165 2.87 -0.25 -4.64
N PHE A 166 2.32 -1.35 -5.17
CA PHE A 166 0.89 -1.66 -5.08
C PHE A 166 0.43 -1.73 -3.63
N ARG A 167 1.19 -2.45 -2.80
CA ARG A 167 0.90 -2.60 -1.37
C ARG A 167 1.03 -1.26 -0.62
N HIS A 168 2.07 -0.48 -0.91
CA HIS A 168 2.26 0.86 -0.34
C HIS A 168 1.12 1.81 -0.75
N SER A 169 0.72 1.77 -2.03
CA SER A 169 -0.41 2.56 -2.53
C SER A 169 -1.71 2.19 -1.80
N LYS A 170 -1.99 0.88 -1.63
CA LYS A 170 -3.19 0.46 -0.87
C LYS A 170 -3.15 0.99 0.56
N ALA A 171 -1.99 0.89 1.24
CA ALA A 171 -1.84 1.40 2.59
C ALA A 171 -2.09 2.91 2.68
N MET A 172 -1.49 3.69 1.76
CA MET A 172 -1.68 5.14 1.69
C MET A 172 -3.13 5.52 1.38
N HIS A 173 -3.77 4.85 0.41
CA HIS A 173 -5.15 5.12 0.06
C HIS A 173 -6.12 4.79 1.20
N LEU A 174 -5.88 3.70 1.97
CA LEU A 174 -6.66 3.40 3.16
C LEU A 174 -6.46 4.46 4.25
N LEU A 175 -5.23 4.91 4.44
CA LEU A 175 -4.92 5.97 5.41
C LEU A 175 -5.61 7.28 5.01
N GLN A 176 -5.54 7.66 3.73
CA GLN A 176 -6.18 8.85 3.17
C GLN A 176 -7.71 8.78 3.23
N ALA A 177 -8.26 7.58 3.20
CA ALA A 177 -9.69 7.34 3.45
C ALA A 177 -10.07 7.36 4.95
N GLY A 178 -9.14 7.68 5.86
CA GLY A 178 -9.40 7.77 7.30
C GLY A 178 -9.40 6.44 8.05
N VAL A 179 -8.94 5.35 7.42
CA VAL A 179 -8.86 4.05 8.09
C VAL A 179 -7.76 4.06 9.16
N SER A 180 -8.08 3.60 10.37
CA SER A 180 -7.13 3.55 11.49
C SER A 180 -5.89 2.72 11.15
N LEU A 181 -4.70 3.19 11.59
CA LEU A 181 -3.42 2.50 11.41
C LEU A 181 -3.42 1.07 11.96
N ILE A 182 -4.19 0.80 13.02
CA ILE A 182 -4.31 -0.55 13.60
C ILE A 182 -4.96 -1.49 12.58
N TYR A 183 -6.05 -1.07 11.94
CA TYR A 183 -6.71 -1.86 10.90
C TYR A 183 -5.83 -2.02 9.66
N ILE A 184 -5.09 -0.97 9.25
CA ILE A 184 -4.14 -1.06 8.13
C ILE A 184 -3.02 -2.04 8.46
N ARG A 185 -2.48 -2.04 9.68
CA ARG A 185 -1.48 -3.00 10.15
C ARG A 185 -1.99 -4.44 10.02
N ASP A 186 -3.18 -4.70 10.56
CA ASP A 186 -3.79 -6.04 10.56
C ASP A 186 -4.14 -6.49 9.14
N PHE A 187 -4.69 -5.60 8.33
CA PHE A 187 -4.98 -5.83 6.90
C PHE A 187 -3.72 -6.24 6.13
N LEU A 188 -2.63 -5.50 6.32
CA LEU A 188 -1.36 -5.79 5.65
C LEU A 188 -0.63 -6.98 6.29
N GLY A 189 -0.94 -7.37 7.52
CA GLY A 189 -0.21 -8.40 8.28
C GLY A 189 1.20 -7.95 8.63
N HIS A 190 1.35 -6.72 9.15
CA HIS A 190 2.59 -6.26 9.75
C HIS A 190 2.67 -6.74 11.20
N GLU A 191 3.78 -7.37 11.57
CA GLU A 191 4.01 -7.83 12.96
C GLU A 191 4.21 -6.65 13.90
N ASP A 192 4.89 -5.60 13.45
CA ASP A 192 5.15 -4.39 14.22
C ASP A 192 4.39 -3.20 13.60
N ILE A 193 3.73 -2.43 14.46
CA ILE A 193 3.03 -1.20 14.09
C ILE A 193 4.00 -0.16 13.49
N LYS A 194 5.28 -0.19 13.91
CA LYS A 194 6.33 0.69 13.37
C LYS A 194 6.44 0.61 11.86
N THR A 195 6.21 -0.59 11.28
CA THR A 195 6.20 -0.78 9.84
C THR A 195 5.04 -0.05 9.16
N THR A 196 3.94 0.19 9.89
CA THR A 196 2.77 0.92 9.40
C THR A 196 2.87 2.42 9.68
N GLU A 197 3.57 2.82 10.74
CA GLU A 197 3.80 4.23 11.10
C GLU A 197 4.54 5.02 10.02
N ILE A 198 5.30 4.35 9.14
CA ILE A 198 5.96 5.02 8.02
C ILE A 198 4.96 5.75 7.13
N TYR A 199 3.74 5.20 6.97
CA TYR A 199 2.67 5.83 6.19
C TYR A 199 2.11 7.06 6.89
N ALA A 200 1.90 6.99 8.20
CA ALA A 200 1.42 8.13 8.98
C ALA A 200 2.41 9.30 9.03
N LYS A 201 3.71 9.02 8.86
CA LYS A 201 4.74 10.07 8.82
C LYS A 201 4.80 10.78 7.46
N CYS A 202 4.30 10.16 6.41
CA CYS A 202 4.37 10.69 5.05
C CYS A 202 3.29 11.73 4.74
N ASP A 203 2.18 11.77 5.49
CA ASP A 203 1.05 12.62 5.16
C ASP A 203 0.76 13.64 6.28
N THR A 204 1.27 14.88 6.09
CA THR A 204 1.06 15.99 7.02
C THR A 204 -0.35 16.57 6.89
N GLU A 205 -0.92 16.49 5.68
CA GLU A 205 -2.27 17.02 5.41
C GLU A 205 -3.35 16.21 6.13
N LEU A 206 -3.23 14.88 6.14
CA LEU A 206 -4.13 14.02 6.90
C LEU A 206 -4.09 14.31 8.40
N LYS A 207 -2.91 14.64 8.93
CA LYS A 207 -2.78 15.03 10.35
C LYS A 207 -3.52 16.34 10.61
N ARG A 208 -3.40 17.32 9.70
CA ARG A 208 -4.08 18.59 9.79
C ARG A 208 -5.59 18.39 9.79
N VAL A 209 -6.12 17.66 8.79
CA VAL A 209 -7.56 17.36 8.67
C VAL A 209 -8.09 16.56 9.87
N ALA A 210 -7.33 15.59 10.37
CA ALA A 210 -7.72 14.81 11.55
C ALA A 210 -7.78 15.69 12.81
N ILE A 211 -6.85 16.64 12.96
CA ILE A 211 -6.84 17.60 14.08
C ILE A 211 -8.00 18.57 13.92
N GLU A 212 -8.23 19.12 12.72
CA GLU A 212 -9.34 20.04 12.45
C GLU A 212 -10.70 19.35 12.71
N ASN A 213 -10.90 18.12 12.29
CA ASN A 213 -12.14 17.36 12.55
C ASN A 213 -12.33 16.97 14.02
N ALA A 214 -11.24 16.81 14.77
CA ALA A 214 -11.29 16.49 16.19
C ALA A 214 -11.34 17.73 17.10
N TYR A 215 -11.11 18.91 16.53
CA TYR A 215 -11.07 20.16 17.29
C TYR A 215 -12.52 20.66 17.47
N PRO A 216 -13.08 20.62 18.66
CA PRO A 216 -14.33 21.34 18.90
C PRO A 216 -14.05 22.83 18.66
N ASP A 217 -14.98 23.53 18.05
CA ASP A 217 -14.92 24.97 17.79
C ASP A 217 -14.95 25.74 19.13
N LEU A 218 -13.82 25.64 19.85
CA LEU A 218 -13.65 26.27 21.17
C LEU A 218 -13.12 27.72 21.09
N ILE A 219 -12.66 28.11 19.90
CA ILE A 219 -12.16 29.46 19.65
C ILE A 219 -13.25 30.20 18.94
N ASP A 220 -13.88 31.14 19.68
CA ASP A 220 -14.83 32.04 19.11
C ASP A 220 -14.15 32.84 17.97
N SER A 221 -14.66 32.70 16.75
CA SER A 221 -14.17 33.44 15.59
C SER A 221 -14.47 34.95 15.66
N THR A 222 -15.15 35.36 16.71
CA THR A 222 -15.42 36.78 17.02
C THR A 222 -14.31 37.46 17.82
N LEU A 223 -13.09 36.88 17.85
CA LEU A 223 -11.94 37.62 18.39
C LEU A 223 -11.81 38.95 17.65
N PRO A 224 -11.78 40.07 18.39
CA PRO A 224 -11.71 41.40 17.78
C PRO A 224 -10.51 41.47 16.84
N ASP A 225 -10.75 42.01 15.66
CA ASP A 225 -9.69 42.23 14.67
C ASP A 225 -8.69 43.24 15.28
N TRP A 226 -7.58 42.72 15.79
CA TRP A 226 -6.51 43.46 16.45
C TRP A 226 -5.98 44.60 15.58
N SER A 227 -6.11 44.47 14.25
CA SER A 227 -5.72 45.52 13.30
C SER A 227 -6.68 46.73 13.30
N ARG A 228 -7.85 46.62 13.93
CA ARG A 228 -8.87 47.66 14.03
C ARG A 228 -9.06 48.19 15.45
N ASP A 229 -8.35 47.66 16.43
CA ASP A 229 -8.39 48.16 17.79
C ASP A 229 -7.53 49.42 17.89
N ALA A 230 -8.20 50.58 17.80
CA ALA A 230 -7.56 51.89 17.86
C ALA A 230 -6.78 52.09 19.16
N SER A 231 -7.26 51.55 20.29
CA SER A 231 -6.60 51.68 21.60
C SER A 231 -5.28 50.90 21.66
N LEU A 232 -5.25 49.71 21.06
CA LEU A 232 -4.05 48.89 20.95
C LEU A 232 -3.02 49.51 20.00
N LEU A 233 -3.48 50.05 18.88
CA LEU A 233 -2.62 50.73 17.91
C LEU A 233 -2.00 51.99 18.47
N GLU A 234 -2.76 52.78 19.27
CA GLU A 234 -2.27 53.98 19.95
C GLU A 234 -1.24 53.62 21.02
N TRP A 235 -1.51 52.58 21.82
CA TRP A 235 -0.55 52.03 22.78
C TRP A 235 0.74 51.55 22.12
N LEU A 236 0.66 50.77 21.04
CA LEU A 236 1.82 50.29 20.27
C LEU A 236 2.64 51.48 19.68
N SER A 237 1.98 52.54 19.25
CA SER A 237 2.67 53.75 18.76
C SER A 237 3.38 54.57 19.85
N SER A 238 2.92 54.44 21.11
CA SER A 238 3.52 55.10 22.27
C SER A 238 4.80 54.40 22.80
N LEU A 239 5.10 53.21 22.31
CA LEU A 239 6.28 52.41 22.71
C LEU A 239 7.56 52.73 21.91
N LYS A 240 7.60 53.80 21.13
CA LYS A 240 8.78 54.25 20.38
C LYS A 240 9.62 55.22 21.21
#